data_7afd85fadb2eeef180c4dcfc3366a32d
#
_entry.id   7afd85fadb2eeef180c4dcfc3366a32d
#
_cell.length_a   1.000
_cell.length_b   1.000
_cell.length_c   1.000
_cell.angle_alpha   90.00
_cell.angle_beta   90.00
_cell.angle_gamma   90.00
#
_symmetry.space_group_name_H-M   'P 1'
#
loop_
_entity.id
_entity.type
_entity.pdbx_description
1 polymer ?
#
loop_
_entity_poly.entity_id
_entity_poly.type
_entity_poly.pdbx_seq_one_letter_code
_entity_poly.pdbx_strand_id
1 'polypeptide(L)'
;REFLEQPTITKIGIVIVALGFLFNIGMTLLKGRKTAINVVMMTGLIGLAVLFLFSFYNPENLTRDKFYWWWVVHLWVEGVWELIMGSMLAFVLIKITGVDREVIEKWLYVIIAMALITGILGTGHHYFWIGAPGVWLWLGSIFSALEPLPFFAMVLFAFNMVNRRRRQHPNKAASLSLEGSCLLE
;
A
#
# COMPACT_ATOMS: atom_id res chain seq x y z
N ARG A 1 -2.97 -4.53 22.71
CA ARG A 1 -3.27 -3.43 21.76
C ARG A 1 -1.95 -2.80 21.38
N GLU A 2 -1.24 -3.32 20.40
CA GLU A 2 0.16 -2.95 20.21
C GLU A 2 0.38 -1.66 19.40
N PHE A 3 -0.52 -1.29 18.49
CA PHE A 3 -0.30 -0.15 17.60
C PHE A 3 -1.24 1.05 17.81
N LEU A 4 -2.42 0.85 18.40
CA LEU A 4 -3.41 1.91 18.58
C LEU A 4 -3.56 2.39 20.05
N GLU A 5 -2.77 1.84 20.98
CA GLU A 5 -2.82 2.18 22.41
C GLU A 5 -1.98 3.38 22.81
N GLN A 6 -1.58 4.16 21.86
CA GLN A 6 -0.83 5.36 22.16
C GLN A 6 -1.68 6.33 23.00
N PRO A 7 -1.08 7.09 23.92
CA PRO A 7 -1.75 8.15 24.64
C PRO A 7 -2.40 9.14 23.67
N THR A 8 -3.55 9.67 24.03
CA THR A 8 -4.31 10.62 23.18
C THR A 8 -3.47 11.81 22.71
N ILE A 9 -2.59 12.31 23.59
CA ILE A 9 -1.69 13.41 23.23
C ILE A 9 -0.75 13.05 22.07
N THR A 10 -0.24 11.81 22.07
CA THR A 10 0.62 11.30 21.00
C THR A 10 -0.17 11.16 19.70
N LYS A 11 -1.40 10.64 19.76
CA LYS A 11 -2.28 10.52 18.59
C LYS A 11 -2.56 11.90 17.97
N ILE A 12 -2.84 12.91 18.80
CA ILE A 12 -3.04 14.29 18.33
C ILE A 12 -1.77 14.81 17.65
N GLY A 13 -0.59 14.57 18.25
CA GLY A 13 0.69 14.93 17.63
C GLY A 13 0.89 14.29 16.28
N ILE A 14 0.57 13.00 16.12
CA ILE A 14 0.63 12.28 14.83
C ILE A 14 -0.30 12.92 13.81
N VAL A 15 -1.53 13.26 14.19
CA VAL A 15 -2.48 13.93 13.29
C VAL A 15 -1.93 15.28 12.81
N ILE A 16 -1.36 16.09 13.69
CA ILE A 16 -0.76 17.38 13.33
C ILE A 16 0.38 17.19 12.33
N VAL A 17 1.27 16.22 12.59
CA VAL A 17 2.39 15.90 11.68
C VAL A 17 1.86 15.39 10.34
N ALA A 18 0.87 14.49 10.34
CA ALA A 18 0.25 13.98 9.12
C ALA A 18 -0.38 15.08 8.29
N LEU A 19 -1.11 16.02 8.90
CA LEU A 19 -1.69 17.16 8.20
C LEU A 19 -0.62 18.08 7.61
N GLY A 20 0.46 18.36 8.35
CA GLY A 20 1.59 19.15 7.86
C GLY A 20 2.27 18.48 6.67
N PHE A 21 2.46 17.16 6.74
CA PHE A 21 3.04 16.36 5.66
C PHE A 21 2.13 16.35 4.42
N LEU A 22 0.82 16.11 4.61
CA LEU A 22 -0.16 16.16 3.52
C LEU A 22 -0.23 17.53 2.86
N PHE A 23 -0.18 18.59 3.64
CA PHE A 23 -0.13 19.96 3.11
C PHE A 23 1.11 20.17 2.24
N ASN A 24 2.28 19.79 2.72
CA ASN A 24 3.54 19.94 2.00
C ASN A 24 3.53 19.16 0.67
N ILE A 25 3.21 17.86 0.74
CA ILE A 25 3.15 16.99 -0.45
C ILE A 25 2.03 17.48 -1.39
N GLY A 26 0.86 17.79 -0.86
CA GLY A 26 -0.28 18.27 -1.64
C GLY A 26 0.05 19.55 -2.41
N MET A 27 0.66 20.53 -1.76
CA MET A 27 1.10 21.77 -2.42
C MET A 27 2.15 21.52 -3.51
N THR A 28 3.05 20.56 -3.27
CA THR A 28 4.05 20.17 -4.28
C THR A 28 3.38 19.53 -5.49
N LEU A 29 2.44 18.60 -5.27
CA LEU A 29 1.71 17.93 -6.34
C LEU A 29 0.80 18.87 -7.13
N LEU A 30 0.15 19.83 -6.45
CA LEU A 30 -0.72 20.80 -7.11
C LEU A 30 0.06 21.75 -8.03
N LYS A 31 1.30 22.09 -7.66
CA LYS A 31 2.20 22.92 -8.48
C LYS A 31 2.92 22.11 -9.57
N GLY A 32 3.03 20.80 -9.40
CA GLY A 32 3.71 19.90 -10.31
C GLY A 32 2.83 19.39 -11.45
N ARG A 33 3.43 18.53 -12.30
CA ARG A 33 2.68 17.84 -13.34
C ARG A 33 1.78 16.77 -12.74
N LYS A 34 0.50 16.83 -13.03
CA LYS A 34 -0.46 15.82 -12.59
C LYS A 34 -0.25 14.53 -13.38
N THR A 35 0.11 13.47 -12.70
CA THR A 35 0.28 12.12 -13.26
C THR A 35 -0.54 11.12 -12.44
N ALA A 36 -0.88 9.97 -13.01
CA ALA A 36 -1.59 8.92 -12.29
C ALA A 36 -0.83 8.51 -11.01
N ILE A 37 0.48 8.36 -11.10
CA ILE A 37 1.34 8.02 -9.96
C ILE A 37 1.17 9.03 -8.81
N ASN A 38 1.19 10.33 -9.12
CA ASN A 38 1.05 11.37 -8.10
C ASN A 38 -0.35 11.37 -7.47
N VAL A 39 -1.38 11.14 -8.27
CA VAL A 39 -2.77 11.07 -7.78
C VAL A 39 -2.94 9.86 -6.86
N VAL A 40 -2.44 8.71 -7.26
CA VAL A 40 -2.54 7.48 -6.44
C VAL A 40 -1.78 7.63 -5.13
N MET A 41 -0.55 8.15 -5.18
CA MET A 41 0.24 8.41 -3.98
C MET A 41 -0.49 9.36 -3.02
N MET A 42 -1.07 10.43 -3.53
CA MET A 42 -1.83 11.38 -2.71
C MET A 42 -3.09 10.76 -2.12
N THR A 43 -3.78 9.91 -2.90
CA THR A 43 -4.95 9.16 -2.41
C THR A 43 -4.55 8.23 -1.27
N GLY A 44 -3.44 7.49 -1.41
CA GLY A 44 -2.90 6.66 -0.35
C GLY A 44 -2.56 7.45 0.91
N LEU A 45 -1.88 8.59 0.77
CA LEU A 45 -1.53 9.44 1.92
C LEU A 45 -2.76 10.01 2.63
N ILE A 46 -3.77 10.45 1.88
CA ILE A 46 -5.04 10.91 2.46
C ILE A 46 -5.74 9.75 3.17
N GLY A 47 -5.83 8.60 2.53
CA GLY A 47 -6.41 7.39 3.11
C GLY A 47 -5.71 6.98 4.41
N LEU A 48 -4.37 7.02 4.43
CA LEU A 48 -3.56 6.73 5.61
C LEU A 48 -3.92 7.67 6.78
N ALA A 49 -4.00 8.97 6.52
CA ALA A 49 -4.36 9.96 7.54
C ALA A 49 -5.80 9.77 8.04
N VAL A 50 -6.75 9.53 7.13
CA VAL A 50 -8.17 9.30 7.47
C VAL A 50 -8.33 8.03 8.30
N LEU A 51 -7.72 6.92 7.90
CA LEU A 51 -7.80 5.66 8.65
C LEU A 51 -7.13 5.77 10.03
N PHE A 52 -6.09 6.60 10.18
CA PHE A 52 -5.51 6.85 11.50
C PHE A 52 -6.49 7.47 12.48
N LEU A 53 -7.45 8.29 12.01
CA LEU A 53 -8.48 8.88 12.88
C LEU A 53 -9.37 7.82 13.54
N PHE A 54 -9.54 6.65 12.91
CA PHE A 54 -10.29 5.53 13.50
C PHE A 54 -9.59 4.97 14.76
N SER A 55 -8.31 5.26 14.97
CA SER A 55 -7.56 4.88 16.18
C SER A 55 -8.06 5.55 17.47
N PHE A 56 -8.87 6.61 17.34
CA PHE A 56 -9.44 7.31 18.49
C PHE A 56 -10.66 6.60 19.10
N TYR A 57 -11.27 5.69 18.35
CA TYR A 57 -12.39 4.89 18.85
C TYR A 57 -11.88 3.62 19.55
N ASN A 58 -12.35 3.41 20.79
CA ASN A 58 -12.00 2.25 21.59
C ASN A 58 -13.29 1.52 22.01
N PRO A 59 -13.63 0.39 21.39
CA PRO A 59 -14.78 -0.42 21.79
C PRO A 59 -14.61 -0.97 23.22
N GLU A 60 -15.66 -0.95 24.02
CA GLU A 60 -15.65 -1.49 25.40
C GLU A 60 -15.64 -3.02 25.42
N ASN A 61 -16.28 -3.66 24.45
CA ASN A 61 -16.35 -5.11 24.35
C ASN A 61 -15.08 -5.67 23.69
N LEU A 62 -14.41 -6.61 24.36
CA LEU A 62 -13.13 -7.16 23.93
C LEU A 62 -13.19 -7.81 22.53
N THR A 63 -14.22 -8.58 22.22
CA THR A 63 -14.38 -9.21 20.91
C THR A 63 -14.55 -8.17 19.80
N ARG A 64 -15.41 -7.17 20.07
CA ARG A 64 -15.62 -6.05 19.15
C ARG A 64 -14.36 -5.21 18.97
N ASP A 65 -13.60 -5.00 20.04
CA ASP A 65 -12.33 -4.28 20.03
C ASP A 65 -11.30 -4.99 19.14
N LYS A 66 -11.13 -6.30 19.31
CA LYS A 66 -10.19 -7.08 18.51
C LYS A 66 -10.55 -7.10 17.03
N PHE A 67 -11.85 -7.27 16.71
CA PHE A 67 -12.33 -7.26 15.34
C PHE A 67 -12.13 -5.89 14.69
N TYR A 68 -12.53 -4.80 15.37
CA TYR A 68 -12.38 -3.43 14.92
C TYR A 68 -10.91 -3.04 14.73
N TRP A 69 -10.08 -3.36 15.71
CA TRP A 69 -8.66 -3.02 15.69
C TRP A 69 -7.93 -3.64 14.51
N TRP A 70 -8.11 -4.93 14.27
CA TRP A 70 -7.50 -5.60 13.13
C TRP A 70 -8.03 -5.08 11.79
N TRP A 71 -9.32 -4.76 11.72
CA TRP A 71 -9.88 -4.14 10.53
C TRP A 71 -9.21 -2.79 10.21
N VAL A 72 -9.04 -1.91 11.19
CA VAL A 72 -8.38 -0.60 11.02
C VAL A 72 -6.93 -0.77 10.62
N VAL A 73 -6.15 -1.58 11.35
CA VAL A 73 -4.71 -1.77 11.11
C VAL A 73 -4.48 -2.40 9.76
N HIS A 74 -5.24 -3.43 9.40
CA HIS A 74 -5.11 -4.08 8.10
C HIS A 74 -5.39 -3.11 6.94
N LEU A 75 -6.49 -2.39 6.96
CA LEU A 75 -6.78 -1.39 5.93
C LEU A 75 -5.73 -0.27 5.87
N TRP A 76 -5.16 0.08 7.00
CA TRP A 76 -4.13 1.09 7.09
C TRP A 76 -2.82 0.62 6.46
N VAL A 77 -2.41 -0.61 6.72
CA VAL A 77 -1.17 -1.22 6.21
C VAL A 77 -1.40 -1.83 4.82
N GLU A 78 -2.26 -2.81 4.70
CA GLU A 78 -2.44 -3.63 3.50
C GLU A 78 -3.47 -3.09 2.51
N GLY A 79 -4.14 -2.01 2.85
CA GLY A 79 -5.00 -1.28 1.94
C GLY A 79 -4.30 -0.02 1.40
N VAL A 80 -4.22 1.02 2.22
CA VAL A 80 -3.76 2.34 1.72
C VAL A 80 -2.26 2.49 1.66
N TRP A 81 -1.49 1.84 2.54
CA TRP A 81 -0.02 1.87 2.44
C TRP A 81 0.47 1.23 1.14
N GLU A 82 -0.19 0.19 0.66
CA GLU A 82 0.12 -0.42 -0.63
C GLU A 82 -0.06 0.53 -1.82
N LEU A 83 -1.03 1.46 -1.77
CA LEU A 83 -1.17 2.49 -2.80
C LEU A 83 0.06 3.39 -2.85
N ILE A 84 0.61 3.75 -1.69
CA ILE A 84 1.83 4.54 -1.58
C ILE A 84 3.02 3.75 -2.14
N MET A 85 3.19 2.51 -1.70
CA MET A 85 4.28 1.63 -2.14
C MET A 85 4.20 1.36 -3.64
N GLY A 86 3.02 1.03 -4.17
CA GLY A 86 2.79 0.84 -5.60
C GLY A 86 3.14 2.08 -6.42
N SER A 87 2.79 3.27 -5.93
CA SER A 87 3.12 4.55 -6.58
C SER A 87 4.64 4.80 -6.59
N MET A 88 5.31 4.56 -5.47
CA MET A 88 6.76 4.70 -5.36
C MET A 88 7.48 3.70 -6.27
N LEU A 89 7.06 2.45 -6.28
CA LEU A 89 7.61 1.41 -7.13
C LEU A 89 7.43 1.75 -8.61
N ALA A 90 6.24 2.18 -9.02
CA ALA A 90 5.96 2.62 -10.39
C ALA A 90 6.87 3.80 -10.80
N PHE A 91 7.06 4.78 -9.93
CA PHE A 91 7.96 5.91 -10.17
C PHE A 91 9.40 5.45 -10.34
N VAL A 92 9.89 4.60 -9.44
CA VAL A 92 11.26 4.07 -9.47
C VAL A 92 11.48 3.24 -10.73
N LEU A 93 10.54 2.36 -11.10
CA LEU A 93 10.62 1.57 -12.32
C LEU A 93 10.76 2.45 -13.57
N ILE A 94 9.94 3.49 -13.71
CA ILE A 94 10.05 4.42 -14.84
C ILE A 94 11.43 5.10 -14.88
N LYS A 95 11.93 5.52 -13.72
CA LYS A 95 13.22 6.23 -13.63
C LYS A 95 14.43 5.33 -13.89
N ILE A 96 14.41 4.11 -13.39
CA ILE A 96 15.53 3.18 -13.53
C ILE A 96 15.52 2.52 -14.91
N THR A 97 14.37 2.03 -15.36
CA THR A 97 14.30 1.21 -16.57
C THR A 97 14.07 2.01 -17.84
N GLY A 98 13.59 3.25 -17.72
CA GLY A 98 13.17 4.05 -18.87
C GLY A 98 12.00 3.43 -19.65
N VAL A 99 11.23 2.55 -19.00
CA VAL A 99 10.02 1.95 -19.56
C VAL A 99 8.98 3.04 -19.80
N ASP A 100 8.12 2.82 -20.78
CA ASP A 100 7.06 3.74 -21.10
C ASP A 100 6.13 3.94 -19.88
N ARG A 101 5.95 5.21 -19.53
CA ARG A 101 5.11 5.61 -18.39
C ARG A 101 3.70 5.08 -18.50
N GLU A 102 3.08 5.16 -19.68
CA GLU A 102 1.70 4.74 -19.88
C GLU A 102 1.48 3.27 -19.51
N VAL A 103 2.46 2.43 -19.81
CA VAL A 103 2.41 1.00 -19.51
C VAL A 103 2.49 0.76 -18.01
N ILE A 104 3.40 1.45 -17.31
CA ILE A 104 3.53 1.33 -15.84
C ILE A 104 2.30 1.90 -15.14
N GLU A 105 1.73 3.01 -15.62
CA GLU A 105 0.49 3.57 -15.06
C GLU A 105 -0.70 2.61 -15.23
N LYS A 106 -0.79 1.86 -16.32
CA LYS A 106 -1.81 0.79 -16.49
C LYS A 106 -1.65 -0.32 -15.44
N TRP A 107 -0.41 -0.76 -15.20
CA TRP A 107 -0.14 -1.73 -14.14
C TRP A 107 -0.45 -1.17 -12.75
N LEU A 108 -0.18 0.11 -12.52
CA LEU A 108 -0.52 0.75 -11.27
C LEU A 108 -2.04 0.72 -11.01
N TYR A 109 -2.88 0.91 -12.01
CA TYR A 109 -4.34 0.76 -11.86
C TYR A 109 -4.75 -0.67 -11.48
N VAL A 110 -4.09 -1.68 -12.05
CA VAL A 110 -4.34 -3.09 -11.67
C VAL A 110 -3.96 -3.32 -10.22
N ILE A 111 -2.79 -2.80 -9.79
CA ILE A 111 -2.35 -2.89 -8.38
C ILE A 111 -3.36 -2.24 -7.45
N ILE A 112 -3.82 -1.03 -7.76
CA ILE A 112 -4.81 -0.32 -6.93
C ILE A 112 -6.10 -1.13 -6.80
N ALA A 113 -6.62 -1.63 -7.92
CA ALA A 113 -7.86 -2.41 -7.90
C ALA A 113 -7.70 -3.68 -7.06
N MET A 114 -6.58 -4.39 -7.21
CA MET A 114 -6.29 -5.59 -6.43
C MET A 114 -6.04 -5.25 -4.96
N ALA A 115 -5.22 -4.24 -4.64
CA ALA A 115 -4.96 -3.82 -3.27
C ALA A 115 -6.24 -3.42 -2.52
N LEU A 116 -7.17 -2.73 -3.18
CA LEU A 116 -8.46 -2.41 -2.57
C LEU A 116 -9.34 -3.66 -2.34
N ILE A 117 -9.35 -4.60 -3.29
CA ILE A 117 -10.13 -5.84 -3.14
C ILE A 117 -9.50 -6.74 -2.08
N THR A 118 -8.19 -7.00 -2.18
CA THR A 118 -7.47 -7.87 -1.25
C THR A 118 -7.33 -7.23 0.12
N GLY A 119 -7.05 -5.93 0.19
CA GLY A 119 -6.98 -5.19 1.44
C GLY A 119 -8.29 -5.17 2.23
N ILE A 120 -9.45 -5.15 1.57
CA ILE A 120 -10.75 -5.23 2.27
C ILE A 120 -11.06 -6.68 2.68
N LEU A 121 -10.96 -7.62 1.75
CA LEU A 121 -11.36 -9.01 1.98
C LEU A 121 -10.27 -9.83 2.67
N GLY A 122 -9.00 -9.49 2.46
CA GLY A 122 -7.84 -10.09 3.11
C GLY A 122 -7.80 -9.87 4.61
N THR A 123 -8.48 -8.84 5.16
CA THR A 123 -8.61 -8.62 6.61
C THR A 123 -8.94 -9.92 7.38
N GLY A 124 -9.62 -10.87 6.73
CA GLY A 124 -9.97 -12.15 7.31
C GLY A 124 -8.79 -12.96 7.86
N HIS A 125 -7.57 -12.76 7.36
CA HIS A 125 -6.40 -13.47 7.88
C HIS A 125 -6.03 -13.08 9.32
N HIS A 126 -6.40 -11.87 9.75
CA HIS A 126 -6.24 -11.44 11.13
C HIS A 126 -7.30 -12.02 12.09
N TYR A 127 -8.32 -12.65 11.54
CA TYR A 127 -9.44 -13.21 12.32
C TYR A 127 -9.33 -14.69 12.61
N PHE A 128 -8.26 -15.36 12.18
CA PHE A 128 -8.07 -16.80 12.39
C PHE A 128 -8.05 -17.22 13.85
N TRP A 129 -7.61 -16.34 14.74
CA TRP A 129 -7.38 -16.61 16.15
C TRP A 129 -8.42 -16.03 17.11
N ILE A 130 -9.35 -15.23 16.62
CA ILE A 130 -10.31 -14.50 17.46
C ILE A 130 -11.70 -15.11 17.50
N GLY A 131 -11.90 -16.32 16.92
CA GLY A 131 -13.19 -16.98 16.89
C GLY A 131 -14.19 -16.34 15.94
N ALA A 132 -13.75 -15.71 14.87
CA ALA A 132 -14.61 -15.17 13.84
C ALA A 132 -15.35 -16.26 13.04
N PRO A 133 -16.49 -15.97 12.41
CA PRO A 133 -17.19 -16.91 11.55
C PRO A 133 -16.27 -17.48 10.47
N GLY A 134 -16.44 -18.79 10.16
CA GLY A 134 -15.56 -19.52 9.24
C GLY A 134 -15.43 -18.92 7.84
N VAL A 135 -16.41 -18.12 7.38
CA VAL A 135 -16.34 -17.39 6.12
C VAL A 135 -15.11 -16.45 6.04
N TRP A 136 -14.73 -15.86 7.16
CA TRP A 136 -13.55 -14.97 7.23
C TRP A 136 -12.24 -15.73 7.06
N LEU A 137 -12.19 -16.98 7.48
CA LEU A 137 -11.01 -17.84 7.30
C LEU A 137 -10.76 -18.09 5.80
N TRP A 138 -11.81 -18.40 5.06
CA TRP A 138 -11.73 -18.60 3.61
C TRP A 138 -11.40 -17.31 2.87
N LEU A 139 -12.12 -16.23 3.13
CA LEU A 139 -11.87 -14.94 2.50
C LEU A 139 -10.45 -14.44 2.80
N GLY A 140 -10.04 -14.48 4.06
CA GLY A 140 -8.69 -14.08 4.46
C GLY A 140 -7.60 -14.88 3.75
N SER A 141 -7.72 -16.22 3.71
CA SER A 141 -6.71 -17.08 3.08
C SER A 141 -6.59 -16.82 1.58
N ILE A 142 -7.72 -16.73 0.87
CA ILE A 142 -7.72 -16.55 -0.59
C ILE A 142 -7.19 -15.17 -0.97
N PHE A 143 -7.72 -14.12 -0.34
CA PHE A 143 -7.39 -12.75 -0.74
C PHE A 143 -5.99 -12.33 -0.28
N SER A 144 -5.51 -12.80 0.87
CA SER A 144 -4.11 -12.60 1.27
C SER A 144 -3.12 -13.28 0.33
N ALA A 145 -3.44 -14.48 -0.16
CA ALA A 145 -2.59 -15.15 -1.15
C ALA A 145 -2.55 -14.42 -2.51
N LEU A 146 -3.56 -13.61 -2.83
CA LEU A 146 -3.62 -12.82 -4.06
C LEU A 146 -2.91 -11.47 -3.95
N GLU A 147 -2.65 -10.98 -2.76
CA GLU A 147 -2.08 -9.66 -2.47
C GLU A 147 -0.74 -9.38 -3.15
N PRO A 148 0.27 -10.27 -3.11
CA PRO A 148 1.58 -10.01 -3.72
C PRO A 148 1.57 -10.11 -5.25
N LEU A 149 0.57 -10.76 -5.86
CA LEU A 149 0.58 -11.06 -7.29
C LEU A 149 0.67 -9.83 -8.20
N PRO A 150 -0.05 -8.70 -7.97
CA PRO A 150 0.02 -7.55 -8.85
C PRO A 150 1.39 -6.87 -8.82
N PHE A 151 2.03 -6.80 -7.64
CA PHE A 151 3.38 -6.24 -7.49
C PHE A 151 4.40 -7.10 -8.22
N PHE A 152 4.34 -8.40 -8.01
CA PHE A 152 5.20 -9.36 -8.69
C PHE A 152 5.04 -9.30 -10.22
N ALA A 153 3.80 -9.24 -10.71
CA ALA A 153 3.52 -9.11 -12.14
C ALA A 153 4.09 -7.82 -12.74
N MET A 154 3.97 -6.68 -12.05
CA MET A 154 4.53 -5.40 -12.51
C MET A 154 6.05 -5.46 -12.61
N VAL A 155 6.72 -6.06 -11.65
CA VAL A 155 8.18 -6.19 -11.63
C VAL A 155 8.67 -7.15 -12.71
N LEU A 156 8.05 -8.31 -12.86
CA LEU A 156 8.37 -9.23 -13.95
C LEU A 156 8.19 -8.59 -15.34
N PHE A 157 7.12 -7.80 -15.48
CA PHE A 157 6.87 -7.08 -16.71
C PHE A 157 7.99 -6.06 -17.01
N ALA A 158 8.38 -5.26 -16.02
CA ALA A 158 9.45 -4.28 -16.16
C ALA A 158 10.79 -4.96 -16.48
N PHE A 159 11.10 -6.06 -15.80
CA PHE A 159 12.29 -6.88 -16.06
C PHE A 159 12.34 -7.43 -17.48
N ASN A 160 11.25 -8.00 -17.95
CA ASN A 160 11.14 -8.50 -19.33
C ASN A 160 11.37 -7.39 -20.36
N MET A 161 10.88 -6.17 -20.10
CA MET A 161 11.09 -5.04 -21.00
C MET A 161 12.55 -4.59 -21.02
N VAL A 162 13.24 -4.56 -19.88
CA VAL A 162 14.66 -4.24 -19.80
C VAL A 162 15.49 -5.27 -20.58
N ASN A 163 15.23 -6.56 -20.35
CA ASN A 163 15.95 -7.66 -21.01
C ASN A 163 15.75 -7.67 -22.53
N ARG A 164 14.53 -7.41 -23.00
CA ARG A 164 14.24 -7.36 -24.46
C ARG A 164 14.95 -6.23 -25.19
N ARG A 165 15.25 -5.12 -24.50
CA ARG A 165 15.96 -3.97 -25.09
C ARG A 165 17.43 -4.23 -25.37
N ARG A 166 18.03 -5.35 -24.89
CA ARG A 166 19.44 -5.76 -25.08
C ARG A 166 20.47 -4.66 -24.76
N ARG A 167 20.08 -3.57 -24.10
CA ARG A 167 20.99 -2.50 -23.67
C ARG A 167 21.43 -2.77 -22.23
N GLN A 168 22.74 -2.67 -22.00
CA GLN A 168 23.26 -2.72 -20.64
C GLN A 168 22.68 -1.54 -19.84
N HIS A 169 22.01 -1.84 -18.75
CA HIS A 169 21.47 -0.81 -17.88
C HIS A 169 22.63 -0.06 -17.20
N PRO A 170 22.65 1.29 -17.22
CA PRO A 170 23.75 2.07 -16.58
C PRO A 170 23.85 1.83 -15.08
N ASN A 171 22.79 1.41 -14.44
CA ASN A 171 22.76 1.11 -13.00
C ASN A 171 22.27 -0.31 -12.74
N LYS A 172 23.17 -1.28 -12.95
CA LYS A 172 22.87 -2.72 -12.74
C LYS A 172 22.52 -3.04 -11.28
N ALA A 173 23.18 -2.37 -10.32
CA ALA A 173 22.93 -2.61 -8.90
C ALA A 173 21.53 -2.22 -8.49
N ALA A 174 21.02 -1.07 -8.96
CA ALA A 174 19.66 -0.64 -8.66
C ALA A 174 18.60 -1.55 -9.31
N SER A 175 18.86 -2.05 -10.52
CA SER A 175 17.98 -3.01 -11.20
C SER A 175 17.88 -4.32 -10.41
N LEU A 176 19.03 -4.89 -10.02
CA LEU A 176 19.07 -6.12 -9.23
C LEU A 176 18.46 -5.97 -7.83
N SER A 177 18.68 -4.82 -7.20
CA SER A 177 18.08 -4.53 -5.87
C SER A 177 16.56 -4.45 -5.94
N LEU A 178 16.02 -3.84 -7.01
CA LEU A 178 14.58 -3.75 -7.21
C LEU A 178 13.94 -5.12 -7.45
N GLU A 179 14.62 -5.96 -8.22
CA GLU A 179 14.20 -7.35 -8.47
C GLU A 179 14.24 -8.18 -7.19
N GLY A 180 15.29 -8.02 -6.37
CA GLY A 180 15.46 -8.73 -5.11
C GLY A 180 14.44 -8.32 -4.04
N SER A 181 14.07 -7.04 -3.96
CA SER A 181 13.09 -6.59 -2.98
C SER A 181 11.68 -7.15 -3.19
N CYS A 182 11.31 -7.42 -4.44
CA CYS A 182 10.00 -8.00 -4.77
C CYS A 182 9.95 -9.54 -4.62
N LEU A 183 11.08 -10.19 -4.39
CA LEU A 183 11.14 -11.64 -4.10
C LEU A 183 11.14 -11.93 -2.59
N LEU A 184 11.25 -10.89 -1.76
CA LEU A 184 11.36 -10.99 -0.30
C LEU A 184 10.06 -10.59 0.43
N GLU A 185 9.05 -10.10 -0.28
CA GLU A 185 7.68 -9.89 0.21
C GLU A 185 6.79 -11.11 -0.14
#